data_11a670edf8f60a28592c6f5d22437fe6
#
_entry.id   11a670edf8f60a28592c6f5d22437fe6
#
_cell.length_a   1.000
_cell.length_b   1.000
_cell.length_c   1.000
_cell.angle_alpha   90.00
_cell.angle_beta   90.00
_cell.angle_gamma   90.00
#
_symmetry.space_group_name_H-M   'P 1'
#
loop_
_entity.id
_entity.type
_entity.pdbx_description
1 polymer ?
#
loop_
_entity_poly.entity_id
_entity_poly.type
_entity_poly.pdbx_seq_one_letter_code
_entity_poly.pdbx_strand_id
1 'polypeptide(L)'
;MLTPEQFVSQAAVVPGRNAVVDFAVRLPGRQGDEQAVWLPIDAKFPREDFERLLDAQVQADGPRAESAAKALENQIWAEAKSMAEKYICVPHTTDFAILFLPSEGLFAEVLRRPGLLEGLQRKHHVTLAGPTTMLALLNSLQMGFRTLALERQASEVWKVLGAVKTEFERYGEWVEKVRDQVHKAANTLDLAQSRSRQMKRALNQVEALPVDEAKALLPPIEEGDKT
;
A
#
# COMPACT_ATOMS: atom_id res chain seq x y z
N MET A 1 -10.06 10.76 10.00
CA MET A 1 -11.26 10.17 9.36
C MET A 1 -10.82 9.31 8.19
N LEU A 2 -11.55 8.23 7.90
CA LEU A 2 -11.32 7.41 6.71
C LEU A 2 -11.58 8.22 5.44
N THR A 3 -10.82 7.94 4.37
CA THR A 3 -11.05 8.55 3.05
C THR A 3 -12.20 7.85 2.33
N PRO A 4 -12.86 8.51 1.35
CA PRO A 4 -13.95 7.91 0.58
C PRO A 4 -13.58 6.59 -0.12
N GLU A 5 -12.30 6.36 -0.38
CA GLU A 5 -11.78 5.12 -0.99
C GLU A 5 -11.65 3.96 0.00
N GLN A 6 -11.65 4.27 1.31
CA GLN A 6 -11.46 3.30 2.39
C GLN A 6 -12.76 2.72 2.94
N PHE A 7 -13.91 3.23 2.52
CA PHE A 7 -15.20 2.68 2.91
C PHE A 7 -16.26 2.85 1.82
N VAL A 8 -17.30 2.04 1.92
CA VAL A 8 -18.52 2.16 1.09
C VAL A 8 -19.73 2.16 2.01
N SER A 9 -20.80 2.81 1.57
CA SER A 9 -22.10 2.77 2.23
C SER A 9 -23.15 2.11 1.33
N GLN A 10 -24.12 1.42 1.94
CA GLN A 10 -25.22 0.75 1.27
C GLN A 10 -24.73 -0.14 0.12
N ALA A 11 -23.82 -1.07 0.41
CA ALA A 11 -23.15 -1.88 -0.59
C ALA A 11 -23.35 -3.39 -0.37
N ALA A 12 -23.46 -4.14 -1.45
CA ALA A 12 -23.37 -5.59 -1.44
C ALA A 12 -21.90 -6.01 -1.47
N VAL A 13 -21.38 -6.47 -0.34
CA VAL A 13 -19.96 -6.83 -0.18
C VAL A 13 -19.67 -8.30 -0.40
N VAL A 14 -20.69 -9.13 -0.51
CA VAL A 14 -20.57 -10.57 -0.75
C VAL A 14 -21.01 -10.88 -2.18
N PRO A 15 -20.14 -11.40 -3.04
CA PRO A 15 -20.50 -11.77 -4.41
C PRO A 15 -21.66 -12.77 -4.44
N GLY A 16 -22.61 -12.53 -5.35
CA GLY A 16 -23.79 -13.41 -5.52
C GLY A 16 -24.85 -13.29 -4.44
N ARG A 17 -24.70 -12.39 -3.46
CA ARG A 17 -25.74 -12.06 -2.48
C ARG A 17 -26.25 -10.64 -2.70
N ASN A 18 -27.59 -10.47 -2.62
CA ASN A 18 -28.22 -9.15 -2.73
C ASN A 18 -28.30 -8.42 -1.38
N ALA A 19 -27.68 -8.96 -0.34
CA ALA A 19 -27.69 -8.36 0.99
C ALA A 19 -26.79 -7.12 1.00
N VAL A 20 -27.39 -5.97 1.31
CA VAL A 20 -26.73 -4.67 1.40
C VAL A 20 -26.42 -4.39 2.86
N VAL A 21 -25.15 -4.10 3.15
CA VAL A 21 -24.67 -3.64 4.46
C VAL A 21 -24.70 -2.13 4.55
N ASP A 22 -24.95 -1.57 5.73
CA ASP A 22 -25.00 -0.11 5.89
C ASP A 22 -23.67 0.54 5.57
N PHE A 23 -22.57 0.00 6.09
CA PHE A 23 -21.20 0.44 5.82
C PHE A 23 -20.26 -0.75 5.70
N ALA A 24 -19.23 -0.61 4.89
CA ALA A 24 -18.12 -1.56 4.88
C ALA A 24 -16.79 -0.81 4.75
N VAL A 25 -15.82 -1.17 5.59
CA VAL A 25 -14.47 -0.62 5.51
C VAL A 25 -13.63 -1.53 4.62
N ARG A 26 -12.94 -0.93 3.67
CA ARG A 26 -12.04 -1.61 2.74
C ARG A 26 -10.70 -1.86 3.41
N LEU A 27 -10.42 -3.09 3.76
CA LEU A 27 -9.12 -3.50 4.27
C LEU A 27 -8.20 -3.95 3.13
N PRO A 28 -6.88 -3.72 3.22
CA PRO A 28 -5.94 -4.28 2.25
C PRO A 28 -5.98 -5.80 2.31
N GLY A 29 -6.02 -6.44 1.16
CA GLY A 29 -5.88 -7.90 1.04
C GLY A 29 -4.52 -8.40 1.55
N ARG A 30 -4.35 -9.72 1.66
CA ARG A 30 -3.06 -10.35 1.99
C ARG A 30 -2.02 -10.00 0.92
N GLN A 31 -0.74 -9.97 1.29
CA GLN A 31 0.37 -9.74 0.36
C GLN A 31 0.25 -10.65 -0.87
N GLY A 32 0.12 -10.03 -2.06
CA GLY A 32 -0.04 -10.74 -3.34
C GLY A 32 -1.49 -10.87 -3.84
N ASP A 33 -2.49 -10.54 -3.05
CA ASP A 33 -3.89 -10.50 -3.47
C ASP A 33 -4.37 -9.06 -3.58
N GLU A 34 -4.68 -8.60 -4.79
CA GLU A 34 -5.22 -7.25 -5.03
C GLU A 34 -6.68 -7.10 -4.57
N GLN A 35 -7.32 -8.21 -4.20
CA GLN A 35 -8.71 -8.20 -3.76
C GLN A 35 -8.82 -7.58 -2.36
N ALA A 36 -9.60 -6.51 -2.28
CA ALA A 36 -9.92 -5.87 -1.02
C ALA A 36 -10.79 -6.79 -0.17
N VAL A 37 -10.49 -6.88 1.12
CA VAL A 37 -11.33 -7.56 2.11
C VAL A 37 -12.23 -6.52 2.78
N TRP A 38 -13.52 -6.79 2.83
CA TRP A 38 -14.48 -5.86 3.42
C TRP A 38 -14.76 -6.19 4.89
N LEU A 39 -14.70 -5.18 5.77
CA LEU A 39 -15.19 -5.27 7.13
C LEU A 39 -16.64 -4.74 7.19
N PRO A 40 -17.65 -5.62 7.32
CA PRO A 40 -19.04 -5.21 7.38
C PRO A 40 -19.38 -4.51 8.69
N ILE A 41 -20.10 -3.40 8.61
CA ILE A 41 -20.60 -2.65 9.77
C ILE A 41 -22.08 -2.37 9.51
N ASP A 42 -22.93 -2.89 10.37
CA ASP A 42 -24.38 -2.71 10.27
C ASP A 42 -24.90 -1.99 11.50
N ALA A 43 -25.74 -0.98 11.31
CA ALA A 43 -26.30 -0.17 12.38
C ALA A 43 -27.69 -0.67 12.74
N LYS A 44 -27.89 -0.98 14.02
CA LYS A 44 -29.19 -1.42 14.51
C LYS A 44 -29.59 -0.65 15.76
N PHE A 45 -30.82 -0.21 15.76
CA PHE A 45 -31.40 0.46 16.91
C PHE A 45 -32.73 -0.21 17.32
N PRO A 46 -32.70 -1.21 18.23
CA PRO A 46 -33.91 -1.83 18.77
C PRO A 46 -34.64 -0.86 19.71
N ARG A 47 -35.24 0.17 19.11
CA ARG A 47 -35.77 1.36 19.80
C ARG A 47 -36.88 0.98 20.78
N GLU A 48 -37.81 0.17 20.32
CA GLU A 48 -39.01 -0.15 21.15
C GLU A 48 -38.66 -0.90 22.44
N ASP A 49 -37.75 -1.89 22.35
CA ASP A 49 -37.33 -2.65 23.52
C ASP A 49 -36.50 -1.84 24.48
N PHE A 50 -35.67 -0.95 23.92
CA PHE A 50 -34.84 -0.04 24.71
C PHE A 50 -35.68 1.03 25.40
N GLU A 51 -36.67 1.65 24.74
CA GLU A 51 -37.59 2.61 25.37
C GLU A 51 -38.42 1.94 26.44
N ARG A 52 -38.95 0.72 26.20
CA ARG A 52 -39.67 -0.05 27.21
C ARG A 52 -38.82 -0.36 28.47
N LEU A 53 -37.54 -0.63 28.25
CA LEU A 53 -36.59 -0.85 29.35
C LEU A 53 -36.38 0.42 30.15
N LEU A 54 -36.14 1.55 29.51
CA LEU A 54 -35.98 2.84 30.18
C LEU A 54 -37.21 3.25 30.97
N ASP A 55 -38.41 3.13 30.37
CA ASP A 55 -39.69 3.40 31.06
C ASP A 55 -39.90 2.56 32.32
N ALA A 56 -39.58 1.26 32.23
CA ALA A 56 -39.70 0.36 33.40
C ALA A 56 -38.67 0.70 34.49
N GLN A 57 -37.47 1.12 34.12
CA GLN A 57 -36.46 1.59 35.06
C GLN A 57 -36.87 2.89 35.77
N VAL A 58 -37.44 3.85 35.01
CA VAL A 58 -37.96 5.12 35.58
C VAL A 58 -39.10 4.87 36.55
N GLN A 59 -39.97 3.87 36.27
CA GLN A 59 -41.07 3.47 37.15
C GLN A 59 -40.66 2.57 38.32
N ALA A 60 -39.38 2.21 38.42
CA ALA A 60 -38.84 1.25 39.35
C ALA A 60 -39.56 -0.13 39.32
N ASP A 61 -40.11 -0.52 38.16
CA ASP A 61 -40.78 -1.79 37.93
C ASP A 61 -39.74 -2.85 37.51
N GLY A 62 -39.20 -3.54 38.53
CA GLY A 62 -38.15 -4.54 38.35
C GLY A 62 -38.53 -5.68 37.40
N PRO A 63 -39.69 -6.34 37.61
CA PRO A 63 -40.14 -7.41 36.70
C PRO A 63 -40.31 -6.99 35.25
N ARG A 64 -40.86 -5.79 35.02
CA ARG A 64 -41.05 -5.24 33.67
C ARG A 64 -39.71 -4.86 33.04
N ALA A 65 -38.80 -4.28 33.83
CA ALA A 65 -37.45 -3.94 33.35
C ALA A 65 -36.67 -5.19 32.93
N GLU A 66 -36.73 -6.28 33.73
CA GLU A 66 -36.04 -7.53 33.38
C GLU A 66 -36.63 -8.19 32.13
N SER A 67 -37.98 -8.15 31.99
CA SER A 67 -38.64 -8.66 30.78
C SER A 67 -38.23 -7.89 29.53
N ALA A 68 -38.20 -6.55 29.59
CA ALA A 68 -37.78 -5.68 28.46
C ALA A 68 -36.31 -5.88 28.13
N ALA A 69 -35.45 -6.00 29.13
CA ALA A 69 -34.04 -6.27 28.97
C ALA A 69 -33.75 -7.62 28.29
N LYS A 70 -34.53 -8.65 28.64
CA LYS A 70 -34.43 -9.97 27.99
C LYS A 70 -34.92 -9.93 26.54
N ALA A 71 -35.98 -9.14 26.24
CA ALA A 71 -36.44 -8.92 24.87
C ALA A 71 -35.37 -8.23 24.03
N LEU A 72 -34.73 -7.18 24.56
CA LEU A 72 -33.61 -6.50 23.93
C LEU A 72 -32.45 -7.47 23.67
N GLU A 73 -32.06 -8.28 24.64
CA GLU A 73 -31.02 -9.30 24.50
C GLU A 73 -31.32 -10.26 23.33
N ASN A 74 -32.56 -10.81 23.32
CA ASN A 74 -32.97 -11.74 22.27
C ASN A 74 -32.97 -11.08 20.89
N GLN A 75 -33.33 -9.81 20.76
CA GLN A 75 -33.27 -9.08 19.53
C GLN A 75 -31.83 -8.89 19.05
N ILE A 76 -30.90 -8.51 19.95
CA ILE A 76 -29.47 -8.39 19.59
C ILE A 76 -28.89 -9.73 19.13
N TRP A 77 -29.29 -10.85 19.76
CA TRP A 77 -28.91 -12.19 19.29
C TRP A 77 -29.42 -12.48 17.86
N ALA A 78 -30.68 -12.17 17.59
CA ALA A 78 -31.27 -12.38 16.26
C ALA A 78 -30.62 -11.53 15.19
N GLU A 79 -30.33 -10.26 15.49
CA GLU A 79 -29.64 -9.36 14.57
C GLU A 79 -28.21 -9.84 14.28
N ALA A 80 -27.46 -10.22 15.29
CA ALA A 80 -26.11 -10.74 15.13
C ALA A 80 -26.07 -12.03 14.29
N LYS A 81 -27.01 -12.95 14.52
CA LYS A 81 -27.16 -14.15 13.69
C LYS A 81 -27.45 -13.80 12.24
N SER A 82 -28.44 -12.95 12.00
CA SER A 82 -28.81 -12.48 10.65
C SER A 82 -27.63 -11.81 9.93
N MET A 83 -26.89 -10.99 10.65
CA MET A 83 -25.72 -10.29 10.15
C MET A 83 -24.60 -11.25 9.76
N ALA A 84 -24.31 -12.25 10.58
CA ALA A 84 -23.32 -13.28 10.28
C ALA A 84 -23.66 -14.04 9.00
N GLU A 85 -24.92 -14.46 8.88
CA GLU A 85 -25.40 -15.22 7.70
C GLU A 85 -25.39 -14.39 6.42
N LYS A 86 -25.64 -13.09 6.52
CA LYS A 86 -25.74 -12.19 5.35
C LYS A 86 -24.40 -11.64 4.88
N TYR A 87 -23.53 -11.23 5.81
CA TYR A 87 -22.41 -10.37 5.51
C TYR A 87 -21.05 -11.02 5.75
N ILE A 88 -20.92 -12.11 6.51
CA ILE A 88 -19.62 -12.78 6.70
C ILE A 88 -19.44 -13.84 5.62
N CYS A 89 -18.41 -13.66 4.78
CA CYS A 89 -18.07 -14.57 3.67
C CYS A 89 -16.59 -14.44 3.32
N VAL A 90 -15.75 -15.20 4.02
CA VAL A 90 -14.30 -15.25 3.72
C VAL A 90 -14.09 -15.92 2.35
N PRO A 91 -13.21 -15.40 1.48
CA PRO A 91 -12.22 -14.33 1.68
C PRO A 91 -12.73 -12.91 1.34
N HIS A 92 -13.95 -12.73 0.87
CA HIS A 92 -14.46 -11.43 0.41
C HIS A 92 -14.68 -10.44 1.55
N THR A 93 -15.03 -10.95 2.72
CA THR A 93 -15.14 -10.16 3.95
C THR A 93 -14.19 -10.67 5.00
N THR A 94 -14.02 -9.89 6.08
CA THR A 94 -13.44 -10.37 7.33
C THR A 94 -14.24 -11.56 7.85
N ASP A 95 -13.61 -12.34 8.72
CA ASP A 95 -14.25 -13.44 9.48
C ASP A 95 -15.10 -12.95 10.65
N PHE A 96 -15.26 -11.64 10.78
CA PHE A 96 -16.13 -11.00 11.76
C PHE A 96 -16.81 -9.77 11.17
N ALA A 97 -17.88 -9.30 11.83
CA ALA A 97 -18.61 -8.09 11.46
C ALA A 97 -18.87 -7.22 12.71
N ILE A 98 -19.20 -5.95 12.51
CA ILE A 98 -19.46 -5.02 13.60
C ILE A 98 -20.94 -4.66 13.61
N LEU A 99 -21.62 -4.94 14.71
CA LEU A 99 -22.96 -4.46 14.98
C LEU A 99 -22.85 -3.14 15.75
N PHE A 100 -23.18 -2.05 15.09
CA PHE A 100 -23.11 -0.70 15.64
C PHE A 100 -24.43 -0.33 16.32
N LEU A 101 -24.34 0.03 17.58
CA LEU A 101 -25.44 0.54 18.38
C LEU A 101 -25.30 2.06 18.49
N PRO A 102 -26.22 2.88 17.90
CA PRO A 102 -26.00 4.32 17.74
C PRO A 102 -26.22 5.15 19.01
N SER A 103 -26.41 4.50 20.15
CA SER A 103 -26.59 5.13 21.47
C SER A 103 -25.68 4.51 22.50
N GLU A 104 -24.91 5.34 23.24
CA GLU A 104 -24.09 4.87 24.37
C GLU A 104 -24.95 4.27 25.48
N GLY A 105 -26.14 4.81 25.72
CA GLY A 105 -27.08 4.26 26.70
C GLY A 105 -27.52 2.84 26.32
N LEU A 106 -27.88 2.61 25.07
CA LEU A 106 -28.22 1.28 24.58
C LEU A 106 -27.00 0.34 24.64
N PHE A 107 -25.84 0.79 24.23
CA PHE A 107 -24.61 -0.01 24.32
C PHE A 107 -24.29 -0.41 25.77
N ALA A 108 -24.40 0.54 26.70
CA ALA A 108 -24.19 0.26 28.14
C ALA A 108 -25.18 -0.76 28.70
N GLU A 109 -26.47 -0.69 28.32
CA GLU A 109 -27.47 -1.66 28.75
C GLU A 109 -27.21 -3.07 28.21
N VAL A 110 -26.76 -3.14 26.96
CA VAL A 110 -26.37 -4.42 26.34
C VAL A 110 -25.15 -5.02 27.02
N LEU A 111 -24.16 -4.21 27.39
CA LEU A 111 -22.95 -4.66 28.11
C LEU A 111 -23.24 -5.15 29.53
N ARG A 112 -24.33 -4.72 30.15
CA ARG A 112 -24.76 -5.24 31.49
C ARG A 112 -25.23 -6.69 31.44
N ARG A 113 -25.49 -7.24 30.23
CA ARG A 113 -25.94 -8.64 30.10
C ARG A 113 -24.76 -9.61 30.18
N PRO A 114 -24.67 -10.46 31.20
CA PRO A 114 -23.54 -11.37 31.38
C PRO A 114 -23.41 -12.33 30.19
N GLY A 115 -22.24 -12.46 29.64
CA GLY A 115 -21.92 -13.41 28.56
C GLY A 115 -22.49 -13.08 27.18
N LEU A 116 -23.25 -11.98 27.02
CA LEU A 116 -23.83 -11.61 25.73
C LEU A 116 -22.74 -11.26 24.73
N LEU A 117 -21.84 -10.36 25.09
CA LEU A 117 -20.75 -9.90 24.20
C LEU A 117 -19.86 -11.05 23.73
N GLU A 118 -19.38 -11.87 24.68
CA GLU A 118 -18.54 -13.03 24.37
C GLU A 118 -19.30 -14.09 23.57
N GLY A 119 -20.59 -14.26 23.86
CA GLY A 119 -21.45 -15.19 23.14
C GLY A 119 -21.67 -14.79 21.69
N LEU A 120 -21.91 -13.52 21.40
CA LEU A 120 -22.07 -12.99 20.06
C LEU A 120 -20.79 -13.15 19.25
N GLN A 121 -19.66 -12.79 19.85
CA GLN A 121 -18.36 -12.91 19.21
C GLN A 121 -17.99 -14.37 18.92
N ARG A 122 -18.20 -15.27 19.89
CA ARG A 122 -17.83 -16.69 19.73
C ARG A 122 -18.74 -17.46 18.77
N LYS A 123 -20.07 -17.19 18.79
CA LYS A 123 -21.04 -17.94 17.99
C LYS A 123 -21.30 -17.36 16.61
N HIS A 124 -21.28 -16.04 16.50
CA HIS A 124 -21.67 -15.33 15.27
C HIS A 124 -20.54 -14.49 14.68
N HIS A 125 -19.39 -14.41 15.38
CA HIS A 125 -18.27 -13.55 14.94
C HIS A 125 -18.71 -12.09 14.79
N VAL A 126 -19.64 -11.63 15.64
CA VAL A 126 -20.14 -10.25 15.64
C VAL A 126 -19.64 -9.54 16.88
N THR A 127 -18.98 -8.41 16.67
CA THR A 127 -18.50 -7.51 17.72
C THR A 127 -19.45 -6.33 17.85
N LEU A 128 -19.87 -6.03 19.09
CA LEU A 128 -20.69 -4.84 19.36
C LEU A 128 -19.83 -3.60 19.48
N ALA A 129 -20.32 -2.49 18.97
CA ALA A 129 -19.68 -1.18 19.14
C ALA A 129 -20.72 -0.09 19.42
N GLY A 130 -20.50 0.70 20.47
CA GLY A 130 -21.17 1.98 20.68
C GLY A 130 -20.44 3.11 19.96
N PRO A 131 -20.95 4.36 20.00
CA PRO A 131 -20.36 5.49 19.31
C PRO A 131 -18.89 5.73 19.65
N THR A 132 -18.54 5.72 20.93
CA THR A 132 -17.15 5.93 21.40
C THR A 132 -16.22 4.79 20.97
N THR A 133 -16.70 3.53 21.11
CA THR A 133 -15.93 2.35 20.71
C THR A 133 -15.73 2.32 19.19
N MET A 134 -16.76 2.67 18.43
CA MET A 134 -16.67 2.77 16.96
C MET A 134 -15.66 3.83 16.54
N LEU A 135 -15.68 5.01 17.16
CA LEU A 135 -14.70 6.06 16.89
C LEU A 135 -13.27 5.60 17.16
N ALA A 136 -13.03 4.93 18.28
CA ALA A 136 -11.72 4.40 18.63
C ALA A 136 -11.24 3.34 17.62
N LEU A 137 -12.14 2.48 17.18
CA LEU A 137 -11.86 1.44 16.18
C LEU A 137 -11.53 2.03 14.82
N LEU A 138 -12.31 3.01 14.34
CA LEU A 138 -12.06 3.70 13.08
C LEU A 138 -10.75 4.48 13.12
N ASN A 139 -10.40 5.12 14.24
CA ASN A 139 -9.10 5.77 14.42
C ASN A 139 -7.94 4.76 14.36
N SER A 140 -8.10 3.60 14.99
CA SER A 140 -7.09 2.53 14.95
C SER A 140 -6.89 2.00 13.53
N LEU A 141 -7.98 1.79 12.79
CA LEU A 141 -7.92 1.40 11.38
C LEU A 141 -7.23 2.46 10.53
N GLN A 142 -7.53 3.75 10.76
CA GLN A 142 -6.88 4.85 10.07
C GLN A 142 -5.37 4.86 10.30
N MET A 143 -4.91 4.64 11.53
CA MET A 143 -3.48 4.51 11.82
C MET A 143 -2.86 3.32 11.08
N GLY A 144 -3.51 2.17 11.08
CA GLY A 144 -3.08 0.99 10.33
C GLY A 144 -2.94 1.28 8.82
N PHE A 145 -3.89 1.95 8.21
CA PHE A 145 -3.81 2.34 6.80
C PHE A 145 -2.65 3.29 6.50
N ARG A 146 -2.35 4.25 7.39
CA ARG A 146 -1.19 5.14 7.23
C ARG A 146 0.12 4.36 7.29
N THR A 147 0.25 3.44 8.22
CA THR A 147 1.46 2.60 8.35
C THR A 147 1.67 1.77 7.08
N LEU A 148 0.63 1.11 6.58
CA LEU A 148 0.69 0.32 5.35
C LEU A 148 1.03 1.18 4.10
N ALA A 149 0.52 2.41 4.03
CA ALA A 149 0.86 3.34 2.95
C ALA A 149 2.35 3.72 3.00
N LEU A 150 2.91 3.99 4.18
CA LEU A 150 4.34 4.27 4.37
C LEU A 150 5.21 3.06 4.00
N GLU A 151 4.83 1.85 4.39
CA GLU A 151 5.53 0.61 4.02
C GLU A 151 5.57 0.39 2.51
N ARG A 152 4.47 0.65 1.81
CA ARG A 152 4.41 0.57 0.35
C ARG A 152 5.35 1.58 -0.31
N GLN A 153 5.31 2.84 0.13
CA GLN A 153 6.22 3.88 -0.37
C GLN A 153 7.70 3.52 -0.12
N ALA A 154 8.03 3.03 1.08
CA ALA A 154 9.37 2.57 1.38
C ALA A 154 9.81 1.43 0.44
N SER A 155 8.94 0.46 0.18
CA SER A 155 9.23 -0.64 -0.75
C SER A 155 9.50 -0.16 -2.18
N GLU A 156 8.75 0.83 -2.67
CA GLU A 156 8.98 1.43 -3.99
C GLU A 156 10.34 2.14 -4.05
N VAL A 157 10.69 2.90 -3.01
CA VAL A 157 12.01 3.56 -2.93
C VAL A 157 13.13 2.53 -2.96
N TRP A 158 13.01 1.42 -2.23
CA TRP A 158 14.01 0.36 -2.27
C TRP A 158 14.16 -0.30 -3.64
N LYS A 159 13.07 -0.47 -4.40
CA LYS A 159 13.11 -0.97 -5.77
C LYS A 159 13.89 -0.01 -6.69
N VAL A 160 13.60 1.31 -6.58
CA VAL A 160 14.32 2.33 -7.36
C VAL A 160 15.80 2.35 -7.01
N LEU A 161 16.15 2.33 -5.72
CA LEU A 161 17.55 2.26 -5.28
C LEU A 161 18.26 1.00 -5.79
N GLY A 162 17.58 -0.14 -5.81
CA GLY A 162 18.10 -1.37 -6.40
C GLY A 162 18.41 -1.23 -7.89
N ALA A 163 17.51 -0.62 -8.66
CA ALA A 163 17.73 -0.33 -10.08
C ALA A 163 18.91 0.62 -10.30
N VAL A 164 19.00 1.70 -9.50
CA VAL A 164 20.13 2.65 -9.56
C VAL A 164 21.44 1.95 -9.24
N LYS A 165 21.49 1.08 -8.22
CA LYS A 165 22.70 0.31 -7.90
C LYS A 165 23.16 -0.53 -9.09
N THR A 166 22.25 -1.26 -9.72
CA THR A 166 22.58 -2.07 -10.91
C THR A 166 23.15 -1.22 -12.05
N GLU A 167 22.58 -0.02 -12.26
CA GLU A 167 23.06 0.90 -13.31
C GLU A 167 24.43 1.48 -12.97
N PHE A 168 24.74 1.75 -11.70
CA PHE A 168 26.08 2.15 -11.26
C PHE A 168 27.14 1.07 -11.52
N GLU A 169 26.82 -0.19 -11.28
CA GLU A 169 27.73 -1.32 -11.55
C GLU A 169 28.04 -1.38 -13.07
N ARG A 170 27.01 -1.27 -13.93
CA ARG A 170 27.18 -1.22 -15.40
C ARG A 170 28.01 -0.01 -15.84
N TYR A 171 27.76 1.15 -15.24
CA TYR A 171 28.54 2.36 -15.52
C TYR A 171 30.02 2.19 -15.16
N GLY A 172 30.33 1.56 -14.02
CA GLY A 172 31.69 1.21 -13.64
C GLY A 172 32.42 0.37 -14.68
N GLU A 173 31.77 -0.69 -15.19
CA GLU A 173 32.32 -1.53 -16.25
C GLU A 173 32.56 -0.73 -17.55
N TRP A 174 31.67 0.19 -17.88
CA TRP A 174 31.80 1.02 -19.07
C TRP A 174 32.97 1.98 -18.93
N VAL A 175 33.17 2.63 -17.79
CA VAL A 175 34.31 3.49 -17.50
C VAL A 175 35.64 2.72 -17.61
N GLU A 176 35.71 1.48 -17.12
CA GLU A 176 36.90 0.65 -17.28
C GLU A 176 37.23 0.35 -18.75
N LYS A 177 36.22 0.04 -19.57
CA LYS A 177 36.40 -0.16 -21.02
C LYS A 177 36.93 1.10 -21.71
N VAL A 178 36.41 2.27 -21.37
CA VAL A 178 36.90 3.54 -21.88
C VAL A 178 38.35 3.78 -21.49
N ARG A 179 38.71 3.53 -20.23
CA ARG A 179 40.09 3.65 -19.74
C ARG A 179 41.05 2.76 -20.54
N ASP A 180 40.67 1.52 -20.79
CA ASP A 180 41.47 0.56 -21.56
C ASP A 180 41.65 1.03 -23.03
N GLN A 181 40.60 1.60 -23.64
CA GLN A 181 40.69 2.17 -24.98
C GLN A 181 41.66 3.37 -25.02
N VAL A 182 41.60 4.25 -24.02
CA VAL A 182 42.53 5.39 -23.93
C VAL A 182 43.97 4.90 -23.77
N HIS A 183 44.22 3.87 -22.95
CA HIS A 183 45.56 3.27 -22.82
C HIS A 183 46.07 2.68 -24.16
N LYS A 184 45.22 1.97 -24.87
CA LYS A 184 45.59 1.42 -26.23
C LYS A 184 45.88 2.52 -27.21
N ALA A 185 45.10 3.59 -27.19
CA ALA A 185 45.34 4.75 -28.05
C ALA A 185 46.67 5.46 -27.72
N ALA A 186 46.97 5.66 -26.41
CA ALA A 186 48.24 6.21 -25.95
C ALA A 186 49.46 5.37 -26.43
N ASN A 187 49.40 4.06 -26.25
CA ASN A 187 50.45 3.14 -26.71
C ASN A 187 50.64 3.19 -28.23
N THR A 188 49.56 3.34 -29.01
CA THR A 188 49.62 3.46 -30.46
C THR A 188 50.28 4.77 -30.87
N LEU A 189 50.00 5.87 -30.16
CA LEU A 189 50.68 7.18 -30.40
C LEU A 189 52.15 7.11 -30.07
N ASP A 190 52.56 6.44 -29.00
CA ASP A 190 54.01 6.26 -28.64
C ASP A 190 54.73 5.47 -29.73
N LEU A 191 54.12 4.43 -30.27
CA LEU A 191 54.68 3.67 -31.39
C LEU A 191 54.81 4.53 -32.65
N ALA A 192 53.79 5.35 -32.98
CA ALA A 192 53.83 6.27 -34.12
C ALA A 192 54.91 7.33 -33.98
N GLN A 193 55.10 7.90 -32.77
CA GLN A 193 56.18 8.81 -32.46
C GLN A 193 57.59 8.16 -32.60
N SER A 194 57.70 6.93 -32.13
CA SER A 194 58.97 6.18 -32.24
C SER A 194 59.34 5.94 -33.71
N ARG A 195 58.36 5.52 -34.54
CA ARG A 195 58.54 5.35 -35.99
C ARG A 195 58.90 6.67 -36.66
N SER A 196 58.21 7.76 -36.32
CA SER A 196 58.51 9.10 -36.85
C SER A 196 59.95 9.55 -36.56
N ARG A 197 60.44 9.28 -35.30
CA ARG A 197 61.83 9.57 -34.96
C ARG A 197 62.82 8.71 -35.73
N GLN A 198 62.52 7.41 -35.96
CA GLN A 198 63.34 6.53 -36.80
C GLN A 198 63.40 7.02 -38.25
N MET A 199 62.26 7.37 -38.86
CA MET A 199 62.19 7.94 -40.19
C MET A 199 62.99 9.24 -40.30
N LYS A 200 62.84 10.15 -39.34
CA LYS A 200 63.58 11.40 -39.29
C LYS A 200 65.12 11.15 -39.22
N ARG A 201 65.57 10.13 -38.48
CA ARG A 201 67.00 9.74 -38.43
C ARG A 201 67.49 9.17 -39.77
N ALA A 202 66.68 8.34 -40.44
CA ALA A 202 66.99 7.79 -41.75
C ALA A 202 67.09 8.88 -42.85
N LEU A 203 66.22 9.88 -42.73
CA LEU A 203 66.19 11.05 -43.71
C LEU A 203 67.25 12.11 -43.40
N ASN A 204 67.95 12.03 -42.25
CA ASN A 204 68.99 13.01 -41.93
C ASN A 204 70.20 13.02 -42.91
N GLN A 205 70.33 12.01 -43.77
CA GLN A 205 71.34 11.93 -44.82
C GLN A 205 70.88 12.47 -46.22
N VAL A 206 69.57 12.85 -46.29
CA VAL A 206 68.98 13.39 -47.52
C VAL A 206 68.92 14.91 -47.38
N GLU A 207 69.46 15.61 -48.36
CA GLU A 207 69.47 17.08 -48.44
C GLU A 207 68.02 17.61 -48.50
N ALA A 208 67.65 18.53 -47.58
CA ALA A 208 66.30 19.06 -47.51
C ALA A 208 66.06 20.02 -48.71
N LEU A 209 64.98 19.78 -49.45
CA LEU A 209 64.51 20.68 -50.50
C LEU A 209 63.94 21.98 -49.90
N PRO A 210 64.09 23.13 -50.62
CA PRO A 210 63.43 24.37 -50.25
C PRO A 210 61.88 24.14 -50.06
N VAL A 211 61.30 24.87 -49.14
CA VAL A 211 59.87 24.66 -48.70
C VAL A 211 58.91 24.76 -49.91
N ASP A 212 59.19 25.62 -50.87
CA ASP A 212 58.33 25.85 -52.03
C ASP A 212 58.38 24.69 -53.02
N GLU A 213 59.57 24.08 -53.23
CA GLU A 213 59.74 22.90 -54.08
C GLU A 213 59.16 21.65 -53.42
N ALA A 214 59.26 21.53 -52.08
CA ALA A 214 58.66 20.44 -51.33
C ALA A 214 57.12 20.48 -51.40
N LYS A 215 56.50 21.67 -51.34
CA LYS A 215 55.01 21.81 -51.47
C LYS A 215 54.53 21.47 -52.90
N ALA A 216 55.34 21.63 -53.92
CA ALA A 216 54.98 21.26 -55.29
C ALA A 216 54.98 19.72 -55.49
N LEU A 217 55.76 18.99 -54.71
CA LEU A 217 55.89 17.52 -54.79
C LEU A 217 54.98 16.71 -53.84
N LEU A 218 54.53 17.35 -52.80
CA LEU A 218 53.65 16.67 -51.76
C LEU A 218 52.28 17.34 -51.78
N PRO A 219 51.17 16.57 -51.88
CA PRO A 219 49.85 17.15 -51.76
C PRO A 219 49.65 17.75 -50.36
N PRO A 220 48.83 18.79 -50.18
CA PRO A 220 48.54 19.40 -48.92
C PRO A 220 47.87 18.34 -47.96
N ILE A 221 48.35 18.33 -46.74
CA ILE A 221 47.65 17.52 -45.71
C ILE A 221 46.28 18.17 -45.47
N GLU A 222 45.23 17.48 -45.84
CA GLU A 222 43.86 17.89 -45.44
C GLU A 222 43.78 17.88 -43.91
N GLU A 223 43.63 19.07 -43.32
CA GLU A 223 43.26 19.15 -41.90
C GLU A 223 41.87 18.52 -41.75
N GLY A 224 41.83 17.34 -41.14
CA GLY A 224 40.60 16.65 -40.90
C GLY A 224 39.59 17.54 -40.16
N ASP A 225 38.41 17.58 -40.69
CA ASP A 225 37.26 18.36 -40.26
C ASP A 225 37.06 18.27 -38.74
N LYS A 226 37.11 19.41 -38.07
CA LYS A 226 36.79 19.54 -36.67
C LYS A 226 35.26 19.52 -36.52
N THR A 227 34.65 18.35 -36.42
CA THR A 227 33.28 18.16 -35.91
C THR A 227 33.28 17.44 -34.56
#